data_69157dcf2ca976764575e0ffefd68b71
#
_entry.id   69157dcf2ca976764575e0ffefd68b71
#
_cell.length_a   1.000
_cell.length_b   1.000
_cell.length_c   1.000
_cell.angle_alpha   90.00
_cell.angle_beta   90.00
_cell.angle_gamma   90.00
#
_symmetry.space_group_name_H-M   'P 1'
#
loop_
_entity.id
_entity.type
_entity.pdbx_description
1 polymer ?
#
loop_
_entity_poly.entity_id
_entity_poly.type
_entity_poly.pdbx_seq_one_letter_code
_entity_poly.pdbx_strand_id
1 'polypeptide(L)'
;MASAAARAAAPNFQLPFPCGETWVGSSGSYAHTGNEIDFNGSANDGDGDLGRTVVAAAAGTVEVSAYQTGNGYGNLIKIRHSDGSATLYAHLNTRSVAQGATVAQGQKIGAVGKSSAKYKVAAHLHYEQRSSSGAIVPAVFNGVTFKYPGQKVKSNNCGGSSTPSKPSPPPKPAGSPNPYSAGKVCGAGFKEIDSASLASYGRVVLMYSAATGKNCVVTLRAGGTGRDNVSAFLEVKGKSRQSDSGSYQYYAGPLRAAAARTCVKWGGSIGSARYESSFEHCG
;
A
#
# COMPACT_ATOMS: atom_id res chain seq x y z
N MET A 1 39.17 -4.29 -14.52
CA MET A 1 38.69 -5.06 -13.35
C MET A 1 37.39 -4.40 -12.89
N ALA A 2 36.23 -5.04 -13.13
CA ALA A 2 34.96 -4.52 -12.69
C ALA A 2 34.84 -4.76 -11.17
N SER A 3 34.64 -3.70 -10.39
CA SER A 3 34.35 -3.79 -8.96
C SER A 3 33.03 -4.51 -8.76
N ALA A 4 33.03 -5.67 -8.11
CA ALA A 4 31.79 -6.31 -7.69
C ALA A 4 31.11 -5.40 -6.67
N ALA A 5 29.96 -4.82 -7.03
CA ALA A 5 29.15 -4.07 -6.10
C ALA A 5 28.77 -4.99 -4.93
N ALA A 6 29.07 -4.58 -3.70
CA ALA A 6 28.72 -5.33 -2.50
C ALA A 6 27.18 -5.50 -2.48
N ARG A 7 26.72 -6.76 -2.44
CA ARG A 7 25.29 -7.08 -2.34
C ARG A 7 24.77 -6.56 -1.00
N ALA A 8 23.67 -5.82 -1.02
CA ALA A 8 23.05 -5.34 0.21
C ALA A 8 22.66 -6.52 1.12
N ALA A 9 22.76 -6.33 2.44
CA ALA A 9 22.33 -7.34 3.40
C ALA A 9 20.83 -7.67 3.24
N ALA A 10 20.48 -8.94 3.45
CA ALA A 10 19.09 -9.38 3.41
C ALA A 10 18.26 -8.63 4.48
N PRO A 11 17.03 -8.19 4.15
CA PRO A 11 16.16 -7.56 5.12
C PRO A 11 15.81 -8.49 6.29
N ASN A 12 15.65 -7.93 7.49
CA ASN A 12 15.04 -8.66 8.61
C ASN A 12 13.52 -8.61 8.46
N PHE A 13 12.96 -9.55 7.72
CA PHE A 13 11.52 -9.62 7.50
C PHE A 13 10.75 -9.81 8.80
N GLN A 14 9.64 -9.09 8.93
CA GLN A 14 8.67 -9.23 10.01
C GLN A 14 7.35 -9.78 9.46
N LEU A 15 6.46 -10.29 10.34
CA LEU A 15 5.12 -10.69 9.92
C LEU A 15 4.37 -9.53 9.28
N PRO A 16 3.55 -9.77 8.25
CA PRO A 16 2.87 -8.73 7.48
C PRO A 16 1.64 -8.13 8.20
N PHE A 17 1.66 -8.07 9.52
CA PHE A 17 0.56 -7.62 10.36
C PHE A 17 1.03 -6.64 11.43
N PRO A 18 0.14 -5.77 11.95
CA PRO A 18 0.45 -4.86 13.05
C PRO A 18 1.03 -5.60 14.26
N CYS A 19 1.87 -4.87 15.00
CA CYS A 19 2.50 -5.34 16.23
C CYS A 19 1.50 -5.93 17.23
N GLY A 20 1.86 -7.06 17.83
CA GLY A 20 1.07 -7.72 18.86
C GLY A 20 -0.04 -8.63 18.33
N GLU A 21 -0.43 -8.50 17.07
CA GLU A 21 -1.45 -9.38 16.47
C GLU A 21 -0.96 -10.82 16.37
N THR A 22 -1.89 -11.74 16.55
CA THR A 22 -1.63 -13.19 16.43
C THR A 22 -2.39 -13.75 15.24
N TRP A 23 -1.70 -14.55 14.45
CA TRP A 23 -2.20 -15.14 13.23
C TRP A 23 -1.83 -16.62 13.16
N VAL A 24 -2.63 -17.40 12.42
CA VAL A 24 -2.34 -18.78 12.06
C VAL A 24 -1.91 -18.79 10.60
N GLY A 25 -0.67 -19.17 10.33
CA GLY A 25 -0.17 -19.37 8.98
C GLY A 25 -0.22 -20.85 8.62
N SER A 26 -0.63 -21.18 7.41
CA SER A 26 -0.63 -22.54 6.87
C SER A 26 -0.21 -22.55 5.39
N SER A 27 0.39 -23.67 4.96
CA SER A 27 0.74 -23.92 3.55
C SER A 27 0.08 -25.18 2.99
N GLY A 28 -0.94 -25.69 3.66
CA GLY A 28 -1.60 -26.97 3.32
C GLY A 28 -2.57 -26.94 2.14
N SER A 29 -2.68 -25.80 1.42
CA SER A 29 -3.51 -25.71 0.23
C SER A 29 -2.87 -26.45 -0.96
N TYR A 30 -3.66 -27.23 -1.69
CA TYR A 30 -3.20 -27.88 -2.94
C TYR A 30 -2.92 -26.89 -4.09
N ALA A 31 -3.22 -25.62 -3.90
CA ALA A 31 -2.82 -24.54 -4.81
C ALA A 31 -1.39 -24.04 -4.55
N HIS A 32 -0.76 -24.45 -3.44
CA HIS A 32 0.58 -24.08 -3.05
C HIS A 32 1.63 -25.08 -3.54
N THR A 33 2.82 -24.59 -3.82
CA THR A 33 3.99 -25.40 -4.19
C THR A 33 4.86 -25.76 -2.98
N GLY A 34 4.52 -25.23 -1.77
CA GLY A 34 5.08 -25.64 -0.48
C GLY A 34 5.60 -24.54 0.44
N ASN A 35 5.97 -23.37 -0.07
CA ASN A 35 6.53 -22.27 0.72
C ASN A 35 5.65 -21.03 0.80
N GLU A 36 4.50 -21.04 0.13
CA GLU A 36 3.45 -20.04 0.27
C GLU A 36 2.78 -20.18 1.64
N ILE A 37 2.29 -19.09 2.19
CA ILE A 37 1.60 -19.07 3.48
C ILE A 37 0.26 -18.35 3.34
N ASP A 38 -0.82 -19.03 3.71
CA ASP A 38 -2.13 -18.40 3.92
C ASP A 38 -2.27 -18.08 5.42
N PHE A 39 -2.40 -16.79 5.74
CA PHE A 39 -2.59 -16.30 7.09
C PHE A 39 -4.06 -16.04 7.39
N ASN A 40 -4.53 -16.60 8.51
CA ASN A 40 -5.86 -16.38 9.09
C ASN A 40 -5.73 -15.92 10.54
N GLY A 41 -6.62 -15.07 11.04
CA GLY A 41 -6.61 -14.60 12.43
C GLY A 41 -7.05 -15.67 13.41
N SER A 42 -7.99 -16.52 12.98
CA SER A 42 -8.33 -17.78 13.64
C SER A 42 -8.59 -18.87 12.63
N ALA A 43 -8.46 -20.12 13.04
CA ALA A 43 -8.52 -21.26 12.11
C ALA A 43 -9.90 -21.46 11.44
N ASN A 44 -10.98 -20.84 11.93
CA ASN A 44 -12.36 -21.15 11.54
C ASN A 44 -13.31 -19.96 11.51
N ASP A 45 -12.84 -18.72 11.30
CA ASP A 45 -13.71 -17.53 11.33
C ASP A 45 -14.29 -17.12 9.97
N GLY A 46 -14.08 -17.95 8.93
CA GLY A 46 -14.58 -17.66 7.58
C GLY A 46 -14.05 -16.33 7.04
N ASP A 47 -14.90 -15.32 6.98
CA ASP A 47 -14.55 -13.96 6.53
C ASP A 47 -14.20 -13.00 7.70
N GLY A 48 -13.96 -13.48 8.92
CA GLY A 48 -13.65 -12.65 10.09
C GLY A 48 -12.39 -11.80 9.95
N ASP A 49 -11.49 -12.18 9.04
CA ASP A 49 -10.29 -11.43 8.74
C ASP A 49 -10.47 -10.32 7.68
N LEU A 50 -11.63 -10.25 7.05
CA LEU A 50 -11.90 -9.29 5.98
C LEU A 50 -11.69 -7.85 6.47
N GLY A 51 -10.80 -7.13 5.78
CA GLY A 51 -10.52 -5.74 6.10
C GLY A 51 -9.43 -5.51 7.16
N ARG A 52 -8.90 -6.56 7.80
CA ARG A 52 -7.77 -6.40 8.74
C ARG A 52 -6.55 -5.84 8.05
N THR A 53 -5.78 -5.04 8.77
CA THR A 53 -4.64 -4.31 8.22
C THR A 53 -3.52 -5.25 7.79
N VAL A 54 -3.00 -5.02 6.58
CA VAL A 54 -1.77 -5.63 6.07
C VAL A 54 -0.67 -4.57 6.03
N VAL A 55 0.50 -4.91 6.58
CA VAL A 55 1.67 -4.03 6.61
C VAL A 55 2.86 -4.66 5.86
N ALA A 56 3.78 -3.82 5.40
CA ALA A 56 4.99 -4.29 4.73
C ALA A 56 5.88 -5.10 5.69
N ALA A 57 6.28 -6.30 5.29
CA ALA A 57 7.15 -7.19 6.07
C ALA A 57 8.58 -6.65 6.18
N ALA A 58 9.02 -5.85 5.21
CA ALA A 58 10.29 -5.13 5.21
C ALA A 58 10.19 -3.88 4.34
N ALA A 59 11.12 -2.95 4.51
CA ALA A 59 11.23 -1.78 3.65
C ALA A 59 11.59 -2.17 2.21
N GLY A 60 11.06 -1.44 1.22
CA GLY A 60 11.32 -1.71 -0.18
C GLY A 60 10.56 -0.80 -1.14
N THR A 61 10.57 -1.16 -2.42
CA THR A 61 9.83 -0.46 -3.48
C THR A 61 8.71 -1.37 -4.01
N VAL A 62 7.51 -0.84 -4.12
CA VAL A 62 6.34 -1.56 -4.66
C VAL A 62 6.59 -1.84 -6.14
N GLU A 63 6.89 -3.08 -6.48
CA GLU A 63 7.11 -3.53 -7.86
C GLU A 63 5.78 -3.74 -8.59
N VAL A 64 4.76 -4.24 -7.90
CA VAL A 64 3.41 -4.45 -8.44
C VAL A 64 2.38 -3.97 -7.43
N SER A 65 1.38 -3.24 -7.89
CA SER A 65 0.14 -2.95 -7.17
C SER A 65 -1.01 -3.00 -8.17
N ALA A 66 -1.57 -4.18 -8.43
CA ALA A 66 -2.53 -4.41 -9.48
C ALA A 66 -3.52 -5.54 -9.14
N TYR A 67 -4.67 -5.56 -9.82
CA TYR A 67 -5.55 -6.74 -9.83
C TYR A 67 -5.06 -7.72 -10.89
N GLN A 68 -4.76 -8.95 -10.46
CA GLN A 68 -4.24 -10.02 -11.33
C GLN A 68 -5.36 -10.99 -11.70
N THR A 69 -5.56 -11.19 -13.01
CA THR A 69 -6.64 -12.07 -13.53
C THR A 69 -6.15 -13.47 -13.88
N GLY A 70 -4.89 -13.63 -14.30
CA GLY A 70 -4.38 -14.87 -14.87
C GLY A 70 -3.91 -15.93 -13.87
N ASN A 71 -3.52 -15.53 -12.67
CA ASN A 71 -2.87 -16.40 -11.67
C ASN A 71 -3.67 -16.63 -10.39
N GLY A 72 -4.85 -16.05 -10.28
CA GLY A 72 -5.73 -16.23 -9.12
C GLY A 72 -5.47 -15.29 -7.94
N TYR A 73 -4.39 -14.50 -7.91
CA TYR A 73 -4.02 -13.63 -6.79
C TYR A 73 -5.00 -12.47 -6.52
N GLY A 74 -5.81 -12.07 -7.51
CA GLY A 74 -6.70 -10.93 -7.36
C GLY A 74 -5.94 -9.62 -7.11
N ASN A 75 -6.31 -8.87 -6.08
CA ASN A 75 -5.57 -7.68 -5.66
C ASN A 75 -4.21 -8.09 -5.09
N LEU A 76 -3.15 -7.67 -5.74
CA LEU A 76 -1.77 -8.05 -5.46
C LEU A 76 -0.90 -6.83 -5.18
N ILE A 77 -0.08 -6.92 -4.14
CA ILE A 77 1.07 -6.07 -3.91
C ILE A 77 2.32 -6.95 -3.89
N LYS A 78 3.36 -6.55 -4.62
CA LYS A 78 4.69 -7.14 -4.58
C LYS A 78 5.71 -6.05 -4.26
N ILE A 79 6.54 -6.27 -3.25
CA ILE A 79 7.55 -5.31 -2.81
C ILE A 79 8.93 -5.90 -3.09
N ARG A 80 9.77 -5.14 -3.81
CA ARG A 80 11.18 -5.45 -4.06
C ARG A 80 12.03 -4.84 -2.95
N HIS A 81 12.94 -5.64 -2.39
CA HIS A 81 13.83 -5.26 -1.30
C HIS A 81 15.24 -4.95 -1.81
N SER A 82 16.06 -4.33 -0.94
CA SER A 82 17.41 -3.84 -1.30
C SER A 82 18.39 -4.93 -1.74
N ASP A 83 18.21 -6.16 -1.28
CA ASP A 83 19.03 -7.33 -1.66
C ASP A 83 18.55 -8.02 -2.95
N GLY A 84 17.51 -7.48 -3.59
CA GLY A 84 16.86 -8.05 -4.78
C GLY A 84 15.81 -9.13 -4.49
N SER A 85 15.59 -9.51 -3.24
CA SER A 85 14.46 -10.36 -2.84
C SER A 85 13.14 -9.63 -2.95
N ALA A 86 12.02 -10.34 -2.83
CA ALA A 86 10.70 -9.72 -2.85
C ALA A 86 9.73 -10.38 -1.86
N THR A 87 8.73 -9.61 -1.41
CA THR A 87 7.56 -10.12 -0.70
C THR A 87 6.30 -9.88 -1.51
N LEU A 88 5.37 -10.84 -1.46
CA LEU A 88 4.12 -10.81 -2.21
C LEU A 88 2.94 -10.95 -1.23
N TYR A 89 1.90 -10.15 -1.45
CA TYR A 89 0.69 -10.05 -0.64
C TYR A 89 -0.51 -10.12 -1.59
N ALA A 90 -1.31 -11.17 -1.50
CA ALA A 90 -2.42 -11.38 -2.43
C ALA A 90 -3.77 -11.55 -1.74
N HIS A 91 -4.81 -11.68 -2.55
CA HIS A 91 -6.22 -11.69 -2.16
C HIS A 91 -6.69 -10.43 -1.41
N LEU A 92 -5.94 -9.33 -1.50
CA LEU A 92 -6.23 -8.11 -0.75
C LEU A 92 -7.63 -7.56 -1.06
N ASN A 93 -8.28 -7.02 -0.04
CA ASN A 93 -9.51 -6.22 -0.18
C ASN A 93 -9.19 -4.84 -0.77
N THR A 94 -8.13 -4.21 -0.23
CA THR A 94 -7.66 -2.90 -0.69
C THR A 94 -6.15 -2.91 -0.87
N ARG A 95 -5.66 -2.10 -1.80
CA ARG A 95 -4.25 -1.80 -2.02
C ARG A 95 -4.03 -0.33 -1.70
N SER A 96 -3.30 -0.04 -0.61
CA SER A 96 -3.12 1.32 -0.09
C SER A 96 -1.83 2.01 -0.58
N VAL A 97 -1.08 1.34 -1.45
CA VAL A 97 0.18 1.87 -2.02
C VAL A 97 0.20 1.65 -3.52
N ALA A 98 0.76 2.62 -4.26
CA ALA A 98 0.89 2.55 -5.71
C ALA A 98 2.17 1.81 -6.12
N GLN A 99 2.18 1.26 -7.33
CA GLN A 99 3.40 0.76 -7.96
C GLN A 99 4.46 1.87 -8.05
N GLY A 100 5.71 1.54 -7.75
CA GLY A 100 6.84 2.47 -7.68
C GLY A 100 6.96 3.22 -6.34
N ALA A 101 5.99 3.12 -5.43
CA ALA A 101 6.09 3.74 -4.11
C ALA A 101 7.15 3.04 -3.25
N THR A 102 7.90 3.81 -2.47
CA THR A 102 8.75 3.28 -1.40
C THR A 102 7.94 3.10 -0.14
N VAL A 103 8.08 1.96 0.52
CA VAL A 103 7.41 1.63 1.78
C VAL A 103 8.43 1.30 2.86
N ALA A 104 8.12 1.70 4.09
CA ALA A 104 8.88 1.29 5.28
C ALA A 104 8.35 -0.05 5.81
N GLN A 105 9.20 -0.79 6.58
CA GLN A 105 8.73 -1.95 7.34
C GLN A 105 7.62 -1.51 8.32
N GLY A 106 6.54 -2.29 8.42
CA GLY A 106 5.39 -1.97 9.27
C GLY A 106 4.45 -0.91 8.70
N GLN A 107 4.77 -0.30 7.57
CA GLN A 107 3.85 0.63 6.90
C GLN A 107 2.62 -0.12 6.38
N LYS A 108 1.40 0.40 6.61
CA LYS A 108 0.17 -0.11 6.00
C LYS A 108 0.28 -0.09 4.48
N ILE A 109 0.04 -1.25 3.85
CA ILE A 109 0.05 -1.40 2.40
C ILE A 109 -1.29 -1.82 1.84
N GLY A 110 -2.19 -2.37 2.67
CA GLY A 110 -3.50 -2.82 2.23
C GLY A 110 -4.32 -3.39 3.37
N ALA A 111 -5.33 -4.15 3.00
CA ALA A 111 -6.18 -4.89 3.93
C ALA A 111 -6.43 -6.31 3.42
N VAL A 112 -6.57 -7.26 4.35
CA VAL A 112 -6.94 -8.66 4.08
C VAL A 112 -8.25 -8.71 3.32
N GLY A 113 -8.32 -9.58 2.34
CA GLY A 113 -9.50 -9.74 1.52
C GLY A 113 -9.71 -11.17 1.03
N LYS A 114 -10.52 -11.29 0.00
CA LYS A 114 -10.85 -12.54 -0.69
C LYS A 114 -10.94 -12.32 -2.20
N SER A 115 -10.19 -11.34 -2.70
CA SER A 115 -10.21 -11.03 -4.13
C SER A 115 -9.50 -12.12 -4.93
N SER A 116 -10.14 -12.64 -5.93
CA SER A 116 -9.57 -13.58 -6.91
C SER A 116 -10.42 -13.56 -8.17
N ALA A 117 -9.77 -13.65 -9.34
CA ALA A 117 -10.47 -13.81 -10.61
C ALA A 117 -10.74 -15.30 -10.95
N LYS A 118 -10.11 -16.21 -10.21
CA LYS A 118 -10.08 -17.64 -10.59
C LYS A 118 -10.74 -18.55 -9.55
N TYR A 119 -10.67 -18.19 -8.28
CA TYR A 119 -11.11 -19.04 -7.17
C TYR A 119 -12.10 -18.30 -6.26
N LYS A 120 -13.00 -19.05 -5.64
CA LYS A 120 -13.75 -18.58 -4.48
C LYS A 120 -12.92 -18.93 -3.24
N VAL A 121 -12.42 -17.93 -2.55
CA VAL A 121 -11.65 -18.07 -1.33
C VAL A 121 -12.32 -17.33 -0.17
N ALA A 122 -12.21 -17.84 1.05
CA ALA A 122 -12.54 -17.10 2.26
C ALA A 122 -11.53 -15.97 2.47
N ALA A 123 -11.83 -15.03 3.35
CA ALA A 123 -10.90 -13.94 3.66
C ALA A 123 -9.63 -14.50 4.30
N HIS A 124 -8.47 -14.21 3.73
CA HIS A 124 -7.13 -14.53 4.24
C HIS A 124 -6.08 -13.67 3.56
N LEU A 125 -4.89 -13.65 4.10
CA LEU A 125 -3.73 -13.08 3.41
C LEU A 125 -2.87 -14.20 2.84
N HIS A 126 -2.79 -14.30 1.51
CA HIS A 126 -1.77 -15.11 0.85
C HIS A 126 -0.45 -14.34 0.81
N TYR A 127 0.62 -14.97 1.31
CA TYR A 127 1.93 -14.34 1.49
C TYR A 127 3.05 -15.22 0.95
N GLU A 128 4.04 -14.59 0.30
CA GLU A 128 5.24 -15.26 -0.21
C GLU A 128 6.49 -14.44 0.08
N GLN A 129 7.60 -15.11 0.37
CA GLN A 129 8.94 -14.56 0.23
C GLN A 129 9.59 -15.14 -1.02
N ARG A 130 10.21 -14.27 -1.82
CA ARG A 130 10.84 -14.65 -3.09
C ARG A 130 12.31 -14.25 -3.09
N SER A 131 13.15 -15.14 -3.61
CA SER A 131 14.56 -14.84 -3.86
C SER A 131 14.71 -13.76 -4.94
N SER A 132 15.93 -13.27 -5.12
CA SER A 132 16.26 -12.33 -6.21
C SER A 132 16.04 -12.91 -7.60
N SER A 133 16.03 -14.24 -7.75
CA SER A 133 15.68 -14.94 -9.00
C SER A 133 14.16 -15.10 -9.21
N GLY A 134 13.33 -14.71 -8.21
CA GLY A 134 11.87 -14.81 -8.26
C GLY A 134 11.30 -16.14 -7.72
N ALA A 135 12.15 -17.11 -7.35
CA ALA A 135 11.69 -18.37 -6.76
C ALA A 135 11.07 -18.13 -5.37
N ILE A 136 9.96 -18.82 -5.06
CA ILE A 136 9.37 -18.83 -3.72
C ILE A 136 10.30 -19.60 -2.80
N VAL A 137 10.64 -19.01 -1.67
CA VAL A 137 11.58 -19.57 -0.68
C VAL A 137 10.91 -19.72 0.68
N PRO A 138 11.42 -20.61 1.56
CA PRO A 138 10.92 -20.68 2.93
C PRO A 138 10.93 -19.30 3.60
N ALA A 139 9.79 -18.89 4.14
CA ALA A 139 9.65 -17.60 4.77
C ALA A 139 10.43 -17.53 6.08
N VAL A 140 11.11 -16.41 6.31
CA VAL A 140 11.85 -16.13 7.55
C VAL A 140 11.25 -14.86 8.16
N PHE A 141 10.88 -14.93 9.44
CA PHE A 141 10.37 -13.77 10.17
C PHE A 141 11.22 -13.55 11.42
N ASN A 142 11.74 -12.33 11.57
CA ASN A 142 12.64 -11.96 12.66
C ASN A 142 13.80 -12.97 12.85
N GLY A 143 14.41 -13.38 11.74
CA GLY A 143 15.52 -14.35 11.72
C GLY A 143 15.10 -15.81 11.95
N VAL A 144 13.81 -16.12 12.14
CA VAL A 144 13.30 -17.48 12.39
C VAL A 144 12.53 -17.98 11.17
N THR A 145 12.93 -19.14 10.66
CA THR A 145 12.21 -19.80 9.54
C THR A 145 10.83 -20.26 9.99
N PHE A 146 9.82 -19.95 9.16
CA PHE A 146 8.45 -20.41 9.38
C PHE A 146 8.38 -21.94 9.39
N LYS A 147 7.62 -22.52 10.34
CA LYS A 147 7.47 -23.97 10.46
C LYS A 147 6.31 -24.46 9.60
N TYR A 148 6.63 -25.08 8.49
CA TYR A 148 5.66 -25.69 7.60
C TYR A 148 5.18 -27.07 8.15
N PRO A 149 3.95 -27.52 7.87
CA PRO A 149 2.95 -26.89 7.01
C PRO A 149 2.15 -25.79 7.70
N GLY A 150 2.39 -25.45 8.97
CA GLY A 150 1.68 -24.36 9.60
C GLY A 150 2.03 -24.16 11.08
N GLN A 151 1.81 -22.94 11.54
CA GLN A 151 1.98 -22.56 12.95
C GLN A 151 1.22 -21.30 13.32
N LYS A 152 0.99 -21.13 14.62
CA LYS A 152 0.51 -19.88 15.20
C LYS A 152 1.70 -18.94 15.44
N VAL A 153 1.59 -17.69 14.99
CA VAL A 153 2.66 -16.69 15.07
C VAL A 153 2.13 -15.38 15.62
N LYS A 154 2.96 -14.66 16.40
CA LYS A 154 2.66 -13.33 16.90
C LYS A 154 3.53 -12.31 16.19
N SER A 155 2.92 -11.22 15.70
CA SER A 155 3.65 -10.17 15.01
C SER A 155 4.47 -9.32 15.97
N ASN A 156 5.75 -9.15 15.62
CA ASN A 156 6.68 -8.18 16.20
C ASN A 156 6.93 -7.01 15.23
N ASN A 157 6.11 -6.87 14.20
CA ASN A 157 6.20 -5.76 13.24
C ASN A 157 5.63 -4.48 13.87
N CYS A 158 6.31 -4.00 14.89
CA CYS A 158 5.91 -2.83 15.67
C CYS A 158 6.20 -1.51 14.93
N GLY A 159 6.50 -1.60 13.63
CA GLY A 159 7.14 -0.51 12.94
C GLY A 159 8.43 -0.23 13.68
N GLY A 160 9.59 -0.54 13.15
CA GLY A 160 10.82 -0.30 13.93
C GLY A 160 10.71 1.05 14.60
N SER A 161 11.06 1.12 15.90
CA SER A 161 11.38 2.36 16.57
C SER A 161 12.75 2.86 16.09
N SER A 162 12.89 3.01 14.81
CA SER A 162 13.48 4.16 14.19
C SER A 162 12.28 5.11 14.06
N THR A 163 12.26 6.20 14.81
CA THR A 163 11.77 7.47 14.26
C THR A 163 11.88 7.33 12.77
N PRO A 164 10.78 7.40 11.98
CA PRO A 164 10.94 7.27 10.55
C PRO A 164 12.11 8.18 10.21
N SER A 165 13.28 7.60 9.95
CA SER A 165 14.25 8.31 9.17
C SER A 165 13.43 8.59 7.95
N LYS A 166 12.94 9.82 7.91
CA LYS A 166 12.24 10.44 6.78
C LYS A 166 12.80 9.72 5.58
N PRO A 167 12.01 8.92 4.80
CA PRO A 167 12.55 8.14 3.70
C PRO A 167 13.52 9.08 3.02
N SER A 168 14.78 8.66 2.85
CA SER A 168 15.72 9.49 2.07
C SER A 168 14.94 9.80 0.83
N PRO A 169 14.60 11.06 0.58
CA PRO A 169 13.75 11.38 -0.55
C PRO A 169 14.40 10.68 -1.74
N PRO A 170 13.64 9.97 -2.58
CA PRO A 170 14.16 9.49 -3.85
C PRO A 170 14.92 10.66 -4.44
N PRO A 171 16.05 10.46 -5.16
CA PRO A 171 16.88 11.56 -5.63
C PRO A 171 15.95 12.62 -6.17
N LYS A 172 15.94 13.76 -5.49
CA LYS A 172 15.04 14.90 -5.73
C LYS A 172 15.06 15.17 -7.22
N PRO A 173 13.92 15.15 -7.92
CA PRO A 173 13.90 15.65 -9.28
C PRO A 173 14.64 16.99 -9.26
N ALA A 174 15.64 17.17 -10.11
CA ALA A 174 16.40 18.42 -10.20
C ALA A 174 15.42 19.53 -10.61
N GLY A 175 14.83 20.19 -9.61
CA GLY A 175 13.80 21.21 -9.81
C GLY A 175 13.35 21.79 -8.47
N SER A 176 12.77 22.96 -8.48
CA SER A 176 12.24 23.64 -7.30
C SER A 176 11.19 22.77 -6.60
N PRO A 177 11.17 22.72 -5.25
CA PRO A 177 10.15 22.01 -4.50
C PRO A 177 8.77 22.62 -4.79
N ASN A 178 7.73 21.80 -4.71
CA ASN A 178 6.35 22.26 -4.86
C ASN A 178 6.04 23.29 -3.73
N PRO A 179 5.69 24.54 -4.05
CA PRO A 179 5.41 25.57 -3.05
C PRO A 179 4.05 25.38 -2.36
N TYR A 180 3.23 24.44 -2.83
CA TYR A 180 1.90 24.16 -2.30
C TYR A 180 1.89 22.94 -1.39
N SER A 181 1.13 23.04 -0.29
CA SER A 181 0.76 21.91 0.56
C SER A 181 -0.73 21.62 0.42
N ALA A 182 -1.17 20.43 0.81
CA ALA A 182 -2.59 20.06 0.79
C ALA A 182 -3.44 21.05 1.60
N GLY A 183 -2.96 21.48 2.78
CA GLY A 183 -3.66 22.46 3.61
C GLY A 183 -3.77 23.84 2.95
N LYS A 184 -2.74 24.30 2.22
CA LYS A 184 -2.82 25.56 1.46
C LYS A 184 -3.83 25.47 0.32
N VAL A 185 -3.91 24.33 -0.36
CA VAL A 185 -4.80 24.12 -1.52
C VAL A 185 -6.24 23.88 -1.07
N CYS A 186 -6.46 23.03 -0.07
CA CYS A 186 -7.80 22.76 0.48
C CYS A 186 -8.34 23.92 1.34
N GLY A 187 -7.46 24.77 1.88
CA GLY A 187 -7.83 25.94 2.68
C GLY A 187 -7.87 25.67 4.18
N ALA A 188 -8.09 26.75 4.95
CA ALA A 188 -8.11 26.69 6.41
C ALA A 188 -9.22 25.77 6.92
N GLY A 189 -8.97 25.09 8.05
CA GLY A 189 -9.92 24.18 8.72
C GLY A 189 -9.93 22.76 8.17
N PHE A 190 -9.23 22.47 7.06
CA PHE A 190 -9.03 21.11 6.59
C PHE A 190 -7.80 20.47 7.24
N LYS A 191 -7.97 19.24 7.75
CA LYS A 191 -6.89 18.40 8.27
C LYS A 191 -6.73 17.16 7.39
N GLU A 192 -5.49 16.74 7.18
CA GLU A 192 -5.19 15.49 6.47
C GLU A 192 -5.71 14.32 7.28
N ILE A 193 -6.53 13.47 6.67
CA ILE A 193 -7.07 12.25 7.29
C ILE A 193 -6.55 11.00 6.60
N ASP A 194 -6.09 11.11 5.33
CA ASP A 194 -5.45 10.01 4.61
C ASP A 194 -4.58 10.55 3.46
N SER A 195 -3.62 9.74 3.00
CA SER A 195 -2.82 10.04 1.81
C SER A 195 -2.19 8.79 1.21
N ALA A 196 -1.96 8.82 -0.10
CA ALA A 196 -1.27 7.76 -0.82
C ALA A 196 -0.13 8.33 -1.67
N SER A 197 1.01 7.65 -1.66
CA SER A 197 2.14 7.99 -2.52
C SER A 197 1.89 7.61 -3.97
N LEU A 198 2.28 8.49 -4.89
CA LEU A 198 2.28 8.28 -6.33
C LEU A 198 3.73 8.15 -6.82
N ALA A 199 4.40 7.08 -6.40
CA ALA A 199 5.83 6.84 -6.59
C ALA A 199 6.69 8.04 -6.11
N SER A 200 7.75 8.37 -6.84
CA SER A 200 8.58 9.56 -6.57
C SER A 200 7.99 10.85 -7.14
N TYR A 201 6.88 10.78 -7.86
CA TYR A 201 6.29 11.93 -8.54
C TYR A 201 5.48 12.83 -7.59
N GLY A 202 4.95 12.30 -6.48
CA GLY A 202 4.17 13.05 -5.52
C GLY A 202 3.22 12.18 -4.70
N ARG A 203 2.11 12.78 -4.27
CA ARG A 203 1.08 12.09 -3.47
C ARG A 203 -0.30 12.65 -3.72
N VAL A 204 -1.34 11.84 -3.52
CA VAL A 204 -2.72 12.28 -3.40
C VAL A 204 -3.11 12.31 -1.93
N VAL A 205 -3.86 13.32 -1.52
CA VAL A 205 -4.20 13.61 -0.12
C VAL A 205 -5.69 13.79 0.02
N LEU A 206 -6.28 13.10 0.99
CA LEU A 206 -7.64 13.31 1.46
C LEU A 206 -7.61 14.13 2.75
N MET A 207 -8.35 15.20 2.76
CA MET A 207 -8.50 16.09 3.90
C MET A 207 -9.96 16.19 4.33
N TYR A 208 -10.20 16.49 5.60
CA TYR A 208 -11.54 16.69 6.16
C TYR A 208 -11.61 17.95 7.01
N SER A 209 -12.72 18.65 6.93
CA SER A 209 -13.05 19.77 7.78
C SER A 209 -14.26 19.42 8.66
N ALA A 210 -14.02 19.22 9.96
CA ALA A 210 -15.09 18.94 10.92
C ALA A 210 -16.09 20.09 11.06
N ALA A 211 -15.65 21.33 10.88
CA ALA A 211 -16.50 22.51 10.96
C ALA A 211 -17.53 22.59 9.82
N THR A 212 -17.19 22.03 8.63
CA THR A 212 -18.07 22.12 7.44
C THR A 212 -18.61 20.77 6.99
N GLY A 213 -18.15 19.64 7.58
CA GLY A 213 -18.50 18.29 7.16
C GLY A 213 -18.04 17.95 5.74
N LYS A 214 -17.01 18.65 5.22
CA LYS A 214 -16.52 18.47 3.85
C LYS A 214 -15.21 17.72 3.79
N ASN A 215 -15.11 16.83 2.81
CA ASN A 215 -13.84 16.28 2.35
C ASN A 215 -13.24 17.15 1.25
N CYS A 216 -11.91 17.11 1.13
CA CYS A 216 -11.15 17.75 0.07
C CYS A 216 -10.06 16.79 -0.43
N VAL A 217 -9.95 16.62 -1.76
CA VAL A 217 -8.89 15.84 -2.39
C VAL A 217 -8.00 16.73 -3.23
N VAL A 218 -6.70 16.53 -3.11
CA VAL A 218 -5.68 17.17 -3.93
C VAL A 218 -4.56 16.18 -4.26
N THR A 219 -4.13 16.15 -5.50
CA THR A 219 -2.93 15.42 -5.93
C THR A 219 -1.79 16.40 -6.10
N LEU A 220 -0.76 16.25 -5.28
CA LEU A 220 0.41 17.14 -5.23
C LEU A 220 1.61 16.47 -5.88
N ARG A 221 2.24 17.14 -6.84
CA ARG A 221 3.56 16.74 -7.37
C ARG A 221 4.65 17.00 -6.33
N ALA A 222 5.71 16.18 -6.36
CA ALA A 222 6.86 16.35 -5.46
C ALA A 222 7.66 17.64 -5.75
N GLY A 223 7.56 18.17 -6.99
CA GLY A 223 8.24 19.35 -7.49
C GLY A 223 8.65 19.18 -8.95
N GLY A 224 9.51 20.07 -9.44
CA GLY A 224 9.99 20.07 -10.82
C GLY A 224 9.63 21.34 -11.57
N THR A 225 10.31 21.59 -12.70
CA THR A 225 10.10 22.79 -13.54
C THR A 225 9.10 22.54 -14.67
N GLY A 226 8.81 21.29 -14.99
CA GLY A 226 7.90 20.91 -16.07
C GLY A 226 6.46 20.64 -15.59
N ARG A 227 5.60 20.36 -16.55
CA ARG A 227 4.21 19.92 -16.32
C ARG A 227 4.11 18.41 -16.56
N ASP A 228 3.20 17.76 -15.84
CA ASP A 228 2.81 16.38 -16.06
C ASP A 228 1.30 16.24 -16.15
N ASN A 229 0.84 15.11 -16.68
CA ASN A 229 -0.55 14.76 -16.59
C ASN A 229 -0.86 14.38 -15.13
N VAL A 230 -1.63 15.22 -14.45
CA VAL A 230 -2.01 15.06 -13.06
C VAL A 230 -3.52 14.98 -12.98
N SER A 231 -4.05 14.06 -12.16
CA SER A 231 -5.48 13.99 -11.89
C SER A 231 -5.76 13.84 -10.39
N ALA A 232 -6.93 14.33 -9.98
CA ALA A 232 -7.54 14.07 -8.68
C ALA A 232 -8.99 13.68 -8.89
N PHE A 233 -9.57 12.85 -8.01
CA PHE A 233 -11.01 12.62 -7.98
C PHE A 233 -11.52 12.43 -6.55
N LEU A 234 -12.79 12.79 -6.36
CA LEU A 234 -13.55 12.60 -5.13
C LEU A 234 -14.97 12.15 -5.49
N GLU A 235 -15.40 11.05 -4.89
CA GLU A 235 -16.73 10.48 -5.06
C GLU A 235 -17.36 10.24 -3.69
N VAL A 236 -18.49 10.84 -3.43
CA VAL A 236 -19.30 10.56 -2.22
C VAL A 236 -20.25 9.42 -2.56
N LYS A 237 -20.36 8.42 -1.69
CA LYS A 237 -21.23 7.25 -1.93
C LYS A 237 -22.65 7.71 -2.27
N GLY A 238 -23.15 7.24 -3.41
CA GLY A 238 -24.46 7.61 -3.93
C GLY A 238 -24.51 8.94 -4.72
N LYS A 239 -23.35 9.58 -4.97
CA LYS A 239 -23.26 10.78 -5.82
C LYS A 239 -22.28 10.57 -6.97
N SER A 240 -22.38 11.42 -7.99
CA SER A 240 -21.44 11.40 -9.12
C SER A 240 -20.02 11.75 -8.69
N ARG A 241 -19.05 11.09 -9.30
CA ARG A 241 -17.62 11.39 -9.13
C ARG A 241 -17.30 12.79 -9.65
N GLN A 242 -16.64 13.57 -8.84
CA GLN A 242 -15.95 14.80 -9.26
C GLN A 242 -14.52 14.46 -9.63
N SER A 243 -13.98 15.07 -10.70
CA SER A 243 -12.60 14.89 -11.11
C SER A 243 -12.03 16.16 -11.68
N ASP A 244 -10.73 16.33 -11.49
CA ASP A 244 -9.90 17.35 -12.12
C ASP A 244 -8.69 16.64 -12.73
N SER A 245 -8.43 16.91 -14.02
CA SER A 245 -7.31 16.30 -14.72
C SER A 245 -6.78 17.22 -15.80
N GLY A 246 -5.47 17.28 -15.92
CA GLY A 246 -4.82 18.13 -16.90
C GLY A 246 -3.29 18.09 -16.81
N SER A 247 -2.65 18.90 -17.62
CA SER A 247 -1.21 19.11 -17.57
C SER A 247 -0.89 20.18 -16.54
N TYR A 248 -0.46 19.78 -15.33
CA TYR A 248 -0.22 20.68 -14.21
C TYR A 248 1.24 20.67 -13.76
N GLN A 249 1.71 21.82 -13.31
CA GLN A 249 3.06 21.95 -12.76
C GLN A 249 3.14 21.49 -11.30
N TYR A 250 2.09 21.75 -10.51
CA TYR A 250 2.15 21.59 -9.05
C TYR A 250 1.11 20.63 -8.50
N TYR A 251 -0.16 20.72 -8.90
CA TYR A 251 -1.24 19.90 -8.35
C TYR A 251 -2.48 19.84 -9.24
N ALA A 252 -3.31 18.82 -9.04
CA ALA A 252 -4.70 18.72 -9.48
C ALA A 252 -5.64 18.78 -8.28
N GLY A 253 -6.84 19.33 -8.47
CA GLY A 253 -7.79 19.68 -7.42
C GLY A 253 -7.65 21.18 -7.03
N PRO A 254 -8.24 21.64 -5.90
CA PRO A 254 -8.94 20.86 -4.88
C PRO A 254 -10.35 20.47 -5.27
N LEU A 255 -10.74 19.24 -5.01
CA LEU A 255 -12.11 18.78 -5.14
C LEU A 255 -12.75 18.69 -3.75
N ARG A 256 -13.86 19.41 -3.54
CA ARG A 256 -14.51 19.47 -2.22
C ARG A 256 -15.94 18.99 -2.30
N ALA A 257 -16.33 18.09 -1.38
CA ALA A 257 -17.69 17.58 -1.28
C ALA A 257 -18.12 17.44 0.19
N ALA A 258 -19.38 17.78 0.47
CA ALA A 258 -20.00 17.46 1.75
C ALA A 258 -20.25 15.96 1.84
N ALA A 259 -19.69 15.31 2.86
CA ALA A 259 -19.77 13.89 3.09
C ALA A 259 -19.71 13.53 4.58
N ALA A 260 -20.31 14.38 5.43
CA ALA A 260 -20.47 14.05 6.84
C ALA A 260 -21.20 12.72 6.98
N ARG A 261 -20.62 11.76 7.71
CA ARG A 261 -21.17 10.41 7.94
C ARG A 261 -21.46 9.62 6.65
N THR A 262 -20.73 9.92 5.56
CA THR A 262 -20.93 9.25 4.28
C THR A 262 -19.58 8.85 3.73
N CYS A 263 -19.45 7.59 3.30
CA CYS A 263 -18.22 7.08 2.74
C CYS A 263 -17.80 7.87 1.51
N VAL A 264 -16.50 8.07 1.35
CA VAL A 264 -15.92 8.68 0.16
C VAL A 264 -14.97 7.71 -0.52
N LYS A 265 -14.89 7.81 -1.84
CA LYS A 265 -13.88 7.18 -2.68
C LYS A 265 -13.04 8.28 -3.31
N TRP A 266 -11.75 8.16 -3.22
CA TRP A 266 -10.85 9.24 -3.61
C TRP A 266 -9.57 8.71 -4.26
N GLY A 267 -8.86 9.58 -4.94
CA GLY A 267 -7.61 9.19 -5.57
C GLY A 267 -7.13 10.21 -6.59
N GLY A 268 -6.12 9.80 -7.36
CA GLY A 268 -5.51 10.62 -8.39
C GLY A 268 -4.36 9.92 -9.09
N SER A 269 -3.71 10.64 -10.00
CA SER A 269 -2.56 10.15 -10.75
C SER A 269 -1.55 11.25 -11.05
N ILE A 270 -0.28 10.85 -11.26
CA ILE A 270 0.78 11.68 -11.84
C ILE A 270 1.50 10.81 -12.87
N GLY A 271 1.36 11.15 -14.15
CA GLY A 271 1.82 10.30 -15.25
C GLY A 271 1.18 8.92 -15.19
N SER A 272 2.00 7.86 -15.10
CA SER A 272 1.53 6.46 -15.00
C SER A 272 1.22 6.02 -13.56
N ALA A 273 1.71 6.72 -12.54
CA ALA A 273 1.44 6.41 -11.15
C ALA A 273 0.02 6.83 -10.79
N ARG A 274 -0.76 5.90 -10.22
CA ARG A 274 -2.17 6.14 -9.84
C ARG A 274 -2.51 5.49 -8.52
N TYR A 275 -3.48 6.09 -7.84
CA TYR A 275 -4.13 5.56 -6.65
C TYR A 275 -5.64 5.76 -6.75
N GLU A 276 -6.39 4.78 -6.30
CA GLU A 276 -7.83 4.85 -6.11
C GLU A 276 -8.18 4.07 -4.84
N SER A 277 -8.87 4.71 -3.89
CA SER A 277 -9.33 4.04 -2.67
C SER A 277 -10.57 3.19 -2.94
N SER A 278 -10.96 2.35 -1.98
CA SER A 278 -12.34 1.88 -1.85
C SER A 278 -13.23 3.01 -1.30
N PHE A 279 -14.54 2.76 -1.11
CA PHE A 279 -15.37 3.64 -0.29
C PHE A 279 -14.98 3.47 1.18
N GLU A 280 -14.47 4.52 1.80
CA GLU A 280 -13.94 4.55 3.17
C GLU A 280 -14.26 5.88 3.85
N HIS A 281 -13.80 6.08 5.10
CA HIS A 281 -14.09 7.28 5.91
C HIS A 281 -15.59 7.56 6.02
N CYS A 282 -16.34 6.54 6.44
CA CYS A 282 -17.81 6.57 6.49
C CYS A 282 -18.42 7.36 7.67
N GLY A 283 -17.59 7.89 8.59
CA GLY A 283 -18.03 8.65 9.75
C GLY A 283 -17.83 7.91 11.05
#